data_e82b23304f2dadb02209cbe8f64169b3
#
_entry.id   e82b23304f2dadb02209cbe8f64169b3
#
_cell.length_a   1.000
_cell.length_b   1.000
_cell.length_c   1.000
_cell.angle_alpha   90.00
_cell.angle_beta   90.00
_cell.angle_gamma   90.00
#
_symmetry.space_group_name_H-M   'P 1'
#
loop_
_entity.id
_entity.type
_entity.pdbx_description
1 polymer ?
#
loop_
_entity_poly.entity_id
_entity_poly.type
_entity_poly.pdbx_seq_one_letter_code
_entity_poly.pdbx_strand_id
1 'polypeptide(L)'
;ELKNVSKTFNPGTVNEKKALDKLSLNLNEGDFVTIIGANGAGKSTLFNAICGTFYTDEGQIILDGEDITLQPDYIRAKKIGHLFQDPMSGTAPGMTIEENMALAGSKGGWLSHVSKKEKELFREKLRPLNMGLEDRMHQPVGLLSGGQRQALTLVMATINPPKLLLLDEHTAALDPGTAEKVLNLTKSIIAEHHLTCMMITHNMQSALELGNRTFMMNSGHIIFDTANEERSKLTVNDLLER
;
A
#
# COMPACT_ATOMS: atom_id res chain seq x y z
N GLU A 1 -11.76 8.82 -4.57
CA GLU A 1 -13.01 8.39 -5.21
C GLU A 1 -12.69 7.76 -6.57
N LEU A 2 -13.30 6.60 -6.86
CA LEU A 2 -13.31 5.98 -8.19
C LEU A 2 -14.74 5.99 -8.73
N LYS A 3 -14.89 6.33 -10.03
CA LYS A 3 -16.20 6.41 -10.70
C LYS A 3 -16.18 5.54 -11.96
N ASN A 4 -16.92 4.42 -11.93
CA ASN A 4 -17.13 3.52 -13.07
C ASN A 4 -15.82 3.09 -13.76
N VAL A 5 -14.80 2.77 -12.98
CA VAL A 5 -13.47 2.42 -13.49
C VAL A 5 -13.49 1.03 -14.09
N SER A 6 -13.08 0.90 -15.35
CA SER A 6 -12.98 -0.36 -16.07
C SER A 6 -11.58 -0.59 -16.61
N LYS A 7 -11.14 -1.87 -16.61
CA LYS A 7 -9.89 -2.30 -17.23
C LYS A 7 -10.01 -3.71 -17.80
N THR A 8 -9.72 -3.82 -19.09
CA THR A 8 -9.63 -5.09 -19.81
C THR A 8 -8.20 -5.30 -20.31
N PHE A 9 -7.63 -6.45 -19.99
CA PHE A 9 -6.34 -6.85 -20.52
C PHE A 9 -6.53 -7.74 -21.75
N ASN A 10 -5.65 -7.59 -22.76
CA ASN A 10 -5.62 -8.35 -24.00
C ASN A 10 -6.97 -8.37 -24.75
N PRO A 11 -7.64 -7.21 -24.97
CA PRO A 11 -8.95 -7.15 -25.59
C PRO A 11 -8.93 -7.79 -27.00
N GLY A 12 -9.99 -8.54 -27.33
CA GLY A 12 -10.13 -9.21 -28.62
C GLY A 12 -9.28 -10.47 -28.82
N THR A 13 -8.60 -10.95 -27.76
CA THR A 13 -7.80 -12.19 -27.82
C THR A 13 -8.41 -13.30 -26.96
N VAL A 14 -7.92 -14.53 -27.13
CA VAL A 14 -8.33 -15.68 -26.29
C VAL A 14 -7.96 -15.51 -24.80
N ASN A 15 -7.06 -14.58 -24.51
CA ASN A 15 -6.64 -14.24 -23.16
C ASN A 15 -7.26 -12.93 -22.66
N GLU A 16 -8.36 -12.49 -23.27
CA GLU A 16 -9.09 -11.32 -22.81
C GLU A 16 -9.57 -11.50 -21.37
N LYS A 17 -9.27 -10.52 -20.53
CA LYS A 17 -9.71 -10.52 -19.14
C LYS A 17 -10.16 -9.13 -18.72
N LYS A 18 -11.44 -8.96 -18.44
CA LYS A 18 -11.98 -7.78 -17.80
C LYS A 18 -11.65 -7.85 -16.31
N ALA A 19 -10.66 -7.13 -15.88
CA ALA A 19 -10.11 -7.21 -14.52
C ALA A 19 -10.76 -6.22 -13.55
N LEU A 20 -11.28 -5.09 -14.06
CA LEU A 20 -12.16 -4.15 -13.36
C LEU A 20 -13.37 -3.88 -14.26
N ASP A 21 -14.57 -3.89 -13.70
CA ASP A 21 -15.81 -3.68 -14.45
C ASP A 21 -16.68 -2.63 -13.76
N LYS A 22 -16.64 -1.40 -14.28
CA LYS A 22 -17.39 -0.23 -13.78
C LYS A 22 -17.32 -0.07 -12.26
N LEU A 23 -16.14 -0.39 -11.70
CA LEU A 23 -15.90 -0.33 -10.27
C LEU A 23 -15.99 1.10 -9.78
N SER A 24 -16.83 1.32 -8.76
CA SER A 24 -16.95 2.59 -8.07
C SER A 24 -16.75 2.40 -6.59
N LEU A 25 -15.97 3.30 -5.97
CA LEU A 25 -15.76 3.33 -4.53
C LEU A 25 -15.47 4.75 -4.07
N ASN A 26 -15.79 5.04 -2.82
CA ASN A 26 -15.42 6.27 -2.15
C ASN A 26 -14.75 5.96 -0.83
N LEU A 27 -13.68 6.67 -0.51
CA LEU A 27 -12.97 6.65 0.77
C LEU A 27 -13.08 8.01 1.41
N ASN A 28 -13.32 8.05 2.72
CA ASN A 28 -13.19 9.25 3.50
C ASN A 28 -11.76 9.41 3.99
N GLU A 29 -11.37 10.64 4.30
CA GLU A 29 -10.08 10.90 4.94
C GLU A 29 -9.98 10.15 6.27
N GLY A 30 -8.86 9.45 6.50
CA GLY A 30 -8.63 8.61 7.68
C GLY A 30 -9.27 7.21 7.62
N ASP A 31 -9.99 6.84 6.55
CA ASP A 31 -10.45 5.46 6.40
C ASP A 31 -9.25 4.51 6.29
N PHE A 32 -9.30 3.45 7.07
CA PHE A 32 -8.42 2.29 6.90
C PHE A 32 -9.25 1.10 6.41
N VAL A 33 -9.19 0.84 5.11
CA VAL A 33 -9.99 -0.18 4.44
C VAL A 33 -9.18 -1.44 4.19
N THR A 34 -9.71 -2.58 4.59
CA THR A 34 -9.18 -3.90 4.20
C THR A 34 -9.90 -4.43 2.98
N ILE A 35 -9.17 -5.04 2.04
CA ILE A 35 -9.70 -5.60 0.80
C ILE A 35 -9.39 -7.09 0.77
N ILE A 36 -10.44 -7.89 0.66
CA ILE A 36 -10.37 -9.35 0.54
C ILE A 36 -11.00 -9.81 -0.77
N GLY A 37 -10.78 -11.06 -1.13
CA GLY A 37 -11.33 -11.69 -2.32
C GLY A 37 -10.38 -12.73 -2.90
N ALA A 38 -10.90 -13.59 -3.78
CA ALA A 38 -10.14 -14.66 -4.41
C ALA A 38 -8.98 -14.14 -5.29
N ASN A 39 -8.04 -15.02 -5.63
CA ASN A 39 -7.02 -14.71 -6.63
C ASN A 39 -7.69 -14.40 -7.97
N GLY A 40 -7.25 -13.30 -8.59
CA GLY A 40 -7.86 -12.84 -9.84
C GLY A 40 -9.13 -12.01 -9.70
N ALA A 41 -9.59 -11.70 -8.48
CA ALA A 41 -10.75 -10.83 -8.23
C ALA A 41 -10.58 -9.37 -8.67
N GLY A 42 -9.34 -8.94 -9.00
CA GLY A 42 -9.05 -7.57 -9.46
C GLY A 42 -8.36 -6.69 -8.41
N LYS A 43 -8.03 -7.21 -7.23
CA LYS A 43 -7.46 -6.44 -6.11
C LYS A 43 -6.18 -5.68 -6.48
N SER A 44 -5.14 -6.38 -6.92
CA SER A 44 -3.87 -5.73 -7.34
C SER A 44 -4.05 -4.90 -8.62
N THR A 45 -5.01 -5.26 -9.49
CA THR A 45 -5.38 -4.43 -10.64
C THR A 45 -5.95 -3.09 -10.19
N LEU A 46 -6.79 -3.08 -9.15
CA LEU A 46 -7.31 -1.86 -8.54
C LEU A 46 -6.19 -0.97 -8.01
N PHE A 47 -5.22 -1.53 -7.26
CA PHE A 47 -4.07 -0.78 -6.76
C PHE A 47 -3.21 -0.22 -7.88
N ASN A 48 -2.91 -1.04 -8.90
CA ASN A 48 -2.14 -0.61 -10.05
C ASN A 48 -2.85 0.49 -10.87
N ALA A 49 -4.19 0.43 -10.99
CA ALA A 49 -4.99 1.50 -11.61
C ALA A 49 -4.89 2.82 -10.83
N ILE A 50 -4.96 2.76 -9.49
CA ILE A 50 -4.82 3.93 -8.61
C ILE A 50 -3.40 4.50 -8.70
N CYS A 51 -2.36 3.65 -8.69
CA CYS A 51 -0.96 4.06 -8.83
C CYS A 51 -0.61 4.61 -10.22
N GLY A 52 -1.40 4.29 -11.26
CA GLY A 52 -1.13 4.72 -12.63
C GLY A 52 -0.10 3.85 -13.36
N THR A 53 0.10 2.61 -12.92
CA THR A 53 0.96 1.63 -13.61
C THR A 53 0.48 1.36 -15.04
N PHE A 54 -0.81 1.55 -15.27
CA PHE A 54 -1.48 1.58 -16.58
C PHE A 54 -2.66 2.56 -16.53
N TYR A 55 -3.12 3.00 -17.68
CA TYR A 55 -4.35 3.79 -17.79
C TYR A 55 -5.59 2.87 -17.81
N THR A 56 -6.65 3.33 -17.14
CA THR A 56 -7.97 2.68 -17.20
C THR A 56 -8.61 2.89 -18.57
N ASP A 57 -9.48 1.96 -18.98
CA ASP A 57 -10.16 2.03 -20.27
C ASP A 57 -11.36 2.99 -20.18
N GLU A 58 -12.00 3.05 -19.00
CA GLU A 58 -13.15 3.92 -18.71
C GLU A 58 -13.10 4.39 -17.25
N GLY A 59 -13.88 5.42 -16.94
CA GLY A 59 -14.09 5.94 -15.60
C GLY A 59 -13.11 7.02 -15.18
N GLN A 60 -13.18 7.40 -13.91
CA GLN A 60 -12.36 8.46 -13.32
C GLN A 60 -11.78 8.02 -11.96
N ILE A 61 -10.56 8.49 -11.69
CA ILE A 61 -9.87 8.33 -10.40
C ILE A 61 -9.61 9.72 -9.85
N ILE A 62 -10.21 10.02 -8.70
CA ILE A 62 -10.10 11.33 -8.04
C ILE A 62 -9.40 11.13 -6.70
N LEU A 63 -8.31 11.85 -6.48
CA LEU A 63 -7.55 11.84 -5.22
C LEU A 63 -7.51 13.25 -4.65
N ASP A 64 -8.03 13.43 -3.44
CA ASP A 64 -8.06 14.73 -2.74
C ASP A 64 -8.68 15.85 -3.60
N GLY A 65 -9.81 15.53 -4.29
CA GLY A 65 -10.53 16.46 -5.17
C GLY A 65 -9.90 16.68 -6.56
N GLU A 66 -8.75 16.11 -6.84
CA GLU A 66 -8.04 16.23 -8.13
C GLU A 66 -8.26 14.97 -8.98
N ASP A 67 -8.65 15.16 -10.25
CA ASP A 67 -8.72 14.07 -11.23
C ASP A 67 -7.29 13.66 -11.64
N ILE A 68 -6.90 12.46 -11.25
CA ILE A 68 -5.58 11.88 -11.54
C ILE A 68 -5.63 10.81 -12.64
N THR A 69 -6.77 10.60 -13.29
CA THR A 69 -7.02 9.49 -14.22
C THR A 69 -5.94 9.36 -15.30
N LEU A 70 -5.51 10.48 -15.87
CA LEU A 70 -4.48 10.53 -16.92
C LEU A 70 -3.11 10.98 -16.41
N GLN A 71 -2.93 11.16 -15.11
CA GLN A 71 -1.62 11.50 -14.57
C GLN A 71 -0.69 10.28 -14.62
N PRO A 72 0.58 10.43 -15.02
CA PRO A 72 1.56 9.37 -15.00
C PRO A 72 1.92 8.96 -13.55
N ASP A 73 2.40 7.74 -13.40
CA ASP A 73 2.75 7.10 -12.13
C ASP A 73 3.69 7.92 -11.25
N TYR A 74 4.75 8.52 -11.83
CA TYR A 74 5.73 9.34 -11.09
C TYR A 74 5.13 10.63 -10.49
N ILE A 75 4.02 11.14 -11.05
CA ILE A 75 3.27 12.26 -10.47
C ILE A 75 2.41 11.76 -9.31
N ARG A 76 1.70 10.63 -9.50
CA ARG A 76 0.85 10.02 -8.46
C ARG A 76 1.68 9.55 -7.27
N ALA A 77 2.88 9.03 -7.48
CA ALA A 77 3.81 8.59 -6.43
C ALA A 77 4.20 9.69 -5.42
N LYS A 78 4.00 10.97 -5.76
CA LYS A 78 4.19 12.08 -4.81
C LYS A 78 3.08 12.18 -3.76
N LYS A 79 1.91 11.57 -4.03
CA LYS A 79 0.72 11.63 -3.19
C LYS A 79 0.26 10.25 -2.70
N ILE A 80 0.72 9.18 -3.34
CA ILE A 80 0.34 7.80 -3.05
C ILE A 80 1.58 7.03 -2.58
N GLY A 81 1.54 6.51 -1.37
CA GLY A 81 2.51 5.53 -0.87
C GLY A 81 2.06 4.14 -1.29
N HIS A 82 2.96 3.30 -1.80
CA HIS A 82 2.64 1.93 -2.18
C HIS A 82 3.67 0.94 -1.63
N LEU A 83 3.21 -0.01 -0.81
CA LEU A 83 3.98 -1.17 -0.40
C LEU A 83 3.57 -2.37 -1.25
N PHE A 84 4.56 -2.98 -1.87
CA PHE A 84 4.39 -4.15 -2.73
C PHE A 84 4.41 -5.44 -1.91
N GLN A 85 3.84 -6.50 -2.45
CA GLN A 85 3.92 -7.85 -1.89
C GLN A 85 5.37 -8.33 -1.77
N ASP A 86 6.19 -8.06 -2.79
CA ASP A 86 7.63 -8.30 -2.75
C ASP A 86 8.36 -7.06 -2.21
N PRO A 87 9.00 -7.18 -1.02
CA PRO A 87 9.75 -6.07 -0.42
C PRO A 87 10.91 -5.55 -1.28
N MET A 88 11.39 -6.35 -2.23
CA MET A 88 12.45 -5.93 -3.17
C MET A 88 11.96 -4.85 -4.12
N SER A 89 10.69 -4.89 -4.50
CA SER A 89 10.11 -3.95 -5.47
C SER A 89 10.02 -2.51 -4.95
N GLY A 90 10.05 -2.32 -3.63
CA GLY A 90 9.99 -1.00 -2.98
C GLY A 90 11.35 -0.41 -2.63
N THR A 91 12.47 -1.07 -2.97
CA THR A 91 13.82 -0.65 -2.55
C THR A 91 14.83 -0.73 -3.69
N ALA A 92 15.96 -0.04 -3.55
CA ALA A 92 17.16 -0.20 -4.36
C ALA A 92 18.16 -1.09 -3.60
N PRO A 93 18.21 -2.42 -3.85
CA PRO A 93 18.94 -3.37 -2.99
C PRO A 93 20.46 -3.14 -2.94
N GLY A 94 21.04 -2.60 -4.02
CA GLY A 94 22.46 -2.26 -4.09
C GLY A 94 22.85 -0.97 -3.35
N MET A 95 21.87 -0.17 -2.95
CA MET A 95 22.07 1.06 -2.20
C MET A 95 21.94 0.82 -0.69
N THR A 96 22.55 1.69 0.09
CA THR A 96 22.48 1.66 1.56
C THR A 96 21.11 2.07 2.08
N ILE A 97 20.84 1.80 3.37
CA ILE A 97 19.62 2.26 4.06
C ILE A 97 19.50 3.78 3.93
N GLU A 98 20.60 4.51 4.20
CA GLU A 98 20.63 5.98 4.11
C GLU A 98 20.27 6.49 2.71
N GLU A 99 20.81 5.87 1.67
CA GLU A 99 20.53 6.24 0.28
C GLU A 99 19.09 5.93 -0.12
N ASN A 100 18.54 4.79 0.29
CA ASN A 100 17.12 4.47 0.08
C ASN A 100 16.20 5.46 0.78
N MET A 101 16.49 5.81 2.04
CA MET A 101 15.73 6.80 2.79
C MET A 101 15.82 8.19 2.14
N ALA A 102 16.99 8.57 1.63
CA ALA A 102 17.19 9.82 0.91
C ALA A 102 16.38 9.89 -0.39
N LEU A 103 16.34 8.80 -1.15
CA LEU A 103 15.50 8.72 -2.35
C LEU A 103 14.02 8.91 -2.02
N ALA A 104 13.53 8.26 -0.96
CA ALA A 104 12.13 8.35 -0.54
C ALA A 104 11.78 9.75 0.04
N GLY A 105 12.70 10.35 0.78
CA GLY A 105 12.50 11.67 1.43
C GLY A 105 12.76 12.88 0.51
N SER A 106 13.37 12.67 -0.65
CA SER A 106 13.83 13.74 -1.54
C SER A 106 12.68 14.56 -2.11
N LYS A 107 12.71 15.86 -1.86
CA LYS A 107 11.80 16.84 -2.50
C LYS A 107 12.28 17.33 -3.89
N GLY A 108 13.30 16.67 -4.44
CA GLY A 108 13.88 16.98 -5.76
C GLY A 108 15.37 17.34 -5.65
N GLY A 109 16.20 16.66 -6.44
CA GLY A 109 17.63 16.87 -6.53
C GLY A 109 18.44 15.61 -6.28
N TRP A 110 18.59 14.78 -7.29
CA TRP A 110 19.34 13.51 -7.24
C TRP A 110 20.82 13.63 -6.77
N LEU A 111 21.39 14.82 -6.80
CA LEU A 111 22.80 15.03 -6.47
C LEU A 111 23.03 15.70 -5.11
N SER A 112 22.01 15.85 -4.28
CA SER A 112 22.19 16.43 -2.96
C SER A 112 22.84 15.44 -1.98
N HIS A 113 23.99 15.78 -1.47
CA HIS A 113 24.61 15.06 -0.36
C HIS A 113 23.67 15.07 0.84
N VAL A 114 23.37 13.87 1.42
CA VAL A 114 22.51 13.75 2.60
C VAL A 114 23.14 14.54 3.75
N SER A 115 22.45 15.56 4.21
CA SER A 115 22.94 16.43 5.28
C SER A 115 22.93 15.68 6.63
N LYS A 116 23.73 16.18 7.60
CA LYS A 116 23.74 15.62 8.96
C LYS A 116 22.34 15.64 9.60
N LYS A 117 21.55 16.67 9.32
CA LYS A 117 20.16 16.80 9.82
C LYS A 117 19.24 15.74 9.25
N GLU A 118 19.35 15.45 7.94
CA GLU A 118 18.56 14.39 7.30
C GLU A 118 18.96 13.01 7.83
N LYS A 119 20.25 12.74 8.02
CA LYS A 119 20.73 11.48 8.62
C LYS A 119 20.14 11.26 10.01
N GLU A 120 20.09 12.27 10.84
CA GLU A 120 19.49 12.15 12.17
C GLU A 120 17.97 11.94 12.08
N LEU A 121 17.27 12.67 11.20
CA LEU A 121 15.85 12.45 10.95
C LEU A 121 15.57 10.99 10.51
N PHE A 122 16.40 10.43 9.63
CA PHE A 122 16.25 9.04 9.18
C PHE A 122 16.43 8.06 10.35
N ARG A 123 17.43 8.28 11.22
CA ARG A 123 17.62 7.48 12.43
C ARG A 123 16.44 7.56 13.38
N GLU A 124 15.90 8.76 13.61
CA GLU A 124 14.71 8.96 14.44
C GLU A 124 13.50 8.19 13.89
N LYS A 125 13.31 8.20 12.56
CA LYS A 125 12.22 7.45 11.91
C LYS A 125 12.41 5.94 11.93
N LEU A 126 13.65 5.45 11.96
CA LEU A 126 13.98 4.02 12.00
C LEU A 126 13.99 3.45 13.43
N ARG A 127 14.30 4.24 14.44
CA ARG A 127 14.42 3.81 15.85
C ARG A 127 13.15 3.10 16.38
N PRO A 128 11.91 3.56 16.10
CA PRO A 128 10.69 2.89 16.57
C PRO A 128 10.50 1.47 16.01
N LEU A 129 11.21 1.11 14.94
CA LEU A 129 11.16 -0.24 14.37
C LEU A 129 11.73 -1.31 15.32
N ASN A 130 12.63 -0.92 16.24
CA ASN A 130 13.35 -1.83 17.13
C ASN A 130 14.04 -2.99 16.38
N MET A 131 14.61 -2.69 15.19
CA MET A 131 15.28 -3.66 14.31
C MET A 131 16.76 -3.36 14.14
N GLY A 132 17.30 -2.34 14.82
CA GLY A 132 18.70 -1.88 14.75
C GLY A 132 19.10 -1.34 13.38
N LEU A 133 18.14 -0.83 12.59
CA LEU A 133 18.40 -0.25 11.27
C LEU A 133 19.07 1.12 11.40
N GLU A 134 18.72 1.87 12.44
CA GLU A 134 19.27 3.18 12.78
C GLU A 134 20.77 3.18 13.00
N ASP A 135 21.34 2.06 13.42
CA ASP A 135 22.79 1.88 13.64
C ASP A 135 23.53 1.35 12.40
N ARG A 136 22.79 0.90 11.38
CA ARG A 136 23.32 0.25 10.17
C ARG A 136 23.04 1.03 8.89
N MET A 137 23.01 2.36 8.98
CA MET A 137 22.62 3.25 7.87
C MET A 137 23.43 3.04 6.57
N HIS A 138 24.69 2.60 6.70
CA HIS A 138 25.59 2.34 5.56
C HIS A 138 25.51 0.89 5.03
N GLN A 139 24.65 0.05 5.62
CA GLN A 139 24.47 -1.32 5.13
C GLN A 139 23.61 -1.32 3.87
N PRO A 140 24.01 -2.07 2.81
CA PRO A 140 23.18 -2.30 1.64
C PRO A 140 21.85 -2.96 2.01
N VAL A 141 20.74 -2.44 1.45
CA VAL A 141 19.38 -2.94 1.75
C VAL A 141 19.18 -4.39 1.32
N GLY A 142 19.91 -4.84 0.28
CA GLY A 142 19.89 -6.23 -0.16
C GLY A 142 20.33 -7.25 0.90
N LEU A 143 21.07 -6.82 1.94
CA LEU A 143 21.52 -7.66 3.06
C LEU A 143 20.52 -7.70 4.24
N LEU A 144 19.42 -6.98 4.17
CA LEU A 144 18.39 -6.99 5.20
C LEU A 144 17.52 -8.25 5.10
N SER A 145 17.00 -8.72 6.24
CA SER A 145 15.95 -9.74 6.23
C SER A 145 14.67 -9.21 5.57
N GLY A 146 13.78 -10.10 5.13
CA GLY A 146 12.51 -9.73 4.52
C GLY A 146 11.71 -8.76 5.40
N GLY A 147 11.58 -9.05 6.70
CA GLY A 147 10.87 -8.20 7.65
C GLY A 147 11.53 -6.83 7.87
N GLN A 148 12.87 -6.80 7.96
CA GLN A 148 13.62 -5.54 8.08
C GLN A 148 13.42 -4.66 6.83
N ARG A 149 13.44 -5.27 5.65
CA ARG A 149 13.22 -4.57 4.39
C ARG A 149 11.78 -4.05 4.29
N GLN A 150 10.80 -4.88 4.69
CA GLN A 150 9.40 -4.47 4.69
C GLN A 150 9.15 -3.30 5.65
N ALA A 151 9.71 -3.35 6.86
CA ALA A 151 9.62 -2.25 7.80
C ALA A 151 10.31 -0.97 7.28
N LEU A 152 11.47 -1.10 6.64
CA LEU A 152 12.14 0.02 5.97
C LEU A 152 11.26 0.60 4.86
N THR A 153 10.68 -0.23 3.99
CA THR A 153 9.80 0.21 2.89
C THR A 153 8.58 0.96 3.42
N LEU A 154 8.01 0.52 4.54
CA LEU A 154 6.89 1.22 5.19
C LEU A 154 7.30 2.62 5.67
N VAL A 155 8.46 2.75 6.32
CA VAL A 155 8.98 4.06 6.73
C VAL A 155 9.28 4.94 5.52
N MET A 156 9.86 4.37 4.46
CA MET A 156 10.12 5.10 3.21
C MET A 156 8.82 5.63 2.57
N ALA A 157 7.76 4.81 2.51
CA ALA A 157 6.46 5.20 1.93
C ALA A 157 5.72 6.26 2.77
N THR A 158 6.12 6.45 4.02
CA THR A 158 5.47 7.36 4.98
C THR A 158 6.37 8.47 5.50
N ILE A 159 7.62 8.55 5.04
CA ILE A 159 8.57 9.60 5.42
C ILE A 159 8.04 11.00 5.08
N ASN A 160 7.36 11.11 3.95
CA ASN A 160 6.47 12.22 3.60
C ASN A 160 5.05 11.64 3.62
N PRO A 161 4.18 11.97 4.59
CA PRO A 161 2.87 11.36 4.71
C PRO A 161 2.07 11.45 3.40
N PRO A 162 1.70 10.30 2.78
CA PRO A 162 0.95 10.30 1.54
C PRO A 162 -0.53 10.65 1.79
N LYS A 163 -1.25 11.06 0.74
CA LYS A 163 -2.71 11.23 0.77
C LYS A 163 -3.45 9.88 0.81
N LEU A 164 -2.83 8.84 0.25
CA LEU A 164 -3.35 7.47 0.24
C LEU A 164 -2.18 6.49 0.38
N LEU A 165 -2.27 5.58 1.33
CA LEU A 165 -1.33 4.47 1.51
C LEU A 165 -1.95 3.17 0.99
N LEU A 166 -1.27 2.50 0.08
CA LEU A 166 -1.68 1.21 -0.49
C LEU A 166 -0.73 0.11 0.01
N LEU A 167 -1.28 -0.93 0.62
CA LEU A 167 -0.55 -2.05 1.21
C LEU A 167 -0.98 -3.35 0.50
N ASP A 168 -0.16 -3.86 -0.42
CA ASP A 168 -0.47 -5.08 -1.18
C ASP A 168 0.18 -6.28 -0.51
N GLU A 169 -0.59 -7.02 0.31
CA GLU A 169 -0.18 -8.26 0.99
C GLU A 169 1.20 -8.16 1.66
N HIS A 170 1.54 -7.00 2.17
CA HIS A 170 2.87 -6.60 2.59
C HIS A 170 3.49 -7.44 3.73
N THR A 171 2.76 -8.38 4.29
CA THR A 171 3.25 -9.30 5.34
C THR A 171 3.19 -10.78 4.93
N ALA A 172 2.68 -11.10 3.73
CA ALA A 172 2.43 -12.49 3.32
C ALA A 172 3.70 -13.35 3.21
N ALA A 173 4.83 -12.73 2.88
CA ALA A 173 6.12 -13.43 2.71
C ALA A 173 6.96 -13.50 4.01
N LEU A 174 6.42 -13.04 5.15
CA LEU A 174 7.12 -12.97 6.42
C LEU A 174 6.73 -14.14 7.34
N ASP A 175 7.65 -14.53 8.23
CA ASP A 175 7.29 -15.42 9.33
C ASP A 175 6.26 -14.76 10.28
N PRO A 176 5.43 -15.56 11.01
CA PRO A 176 4.33 -15.02 11.78
C PRO A 176 4.72 -13.95 12.81
N GLY A 177 5.84 -14.15 13.51
CA GLY A 177 6.30 -13.20 14.53
C GLY A 177 6.78 -11.88 13.94
N THR A 178 7.42 -11.92 12.77
CA THR A 178 7.83 -10.72 12.04
C THR A 178 6.64 -10.02 11.39
N ALA A 179 5.69 -10.77 10.82
CA ALA A 179 4.46 -10.25 10.24
C ALA A 179 3.65 -9.45 11.27
N GLU A 180 3.49 -9.98 12.49
CA GLU A 180 2.79 -9.30 13.58
C GLU A 180 3.49 -7.97 13.95
N LYS A 181 4.81 -7.96 14.06
CA LYS A 181 5.57 -6.72 14.33
C LYS A 181 5.36 -5.67 13.24
N VAL A 182 5.42 -6.07 11.98
CA VAL A 182 5.20 -5.17 10.84
C VAL A 182 3.76 -4.66 10.80
N LEU A 183 2.76 -5.50 11.09
CA LEU A 183 1.36 -5.09 11.19
C LEU A 183 1.13 -4.09 12.33
N ASN A 184 1.71 -4.32 13.51
CA ASN A 184 1.61 -3.41 14.64
C ASN A 184 2.26 -2.05 14.32
N LEU A 185 3.42 -2.06 13.65
CA LEU A 185 4.06 -0.86 13.16
C LEU A 185 3.18 -0.12 12.15
N THR A 186 2.58 -0.84 11.19
CA THR A 186 1.64 -0.29 10.21
C THR A 186 0.48 0.42 10.89
N LYS A 187 -0.15 -0.22 11.89
CA LYS A 187 -1.23 0.39 12.71
C LYS A 187 -0.76 1.69 13.37
N SER A 188 0.41 1.66 14.00
CA SER A 188 0.95 2.84 14.70
C SER A 188 1.19 4.01 13.76
N ILE A 189 1.79 3.77 12.60
CA ILE A 189 2.09 4.83 11.61
C ILE A 189 0.80 5.41 11.03
N ILE A 190 -0.19 4.55 10.68
CA ILE A 190 -1.49 4.99 10.15
C ILE A 190 -2.21 5.87 11.19
N ALA A 191 -2.22 5.45 12.46
CA ALA A 191 -2.86 6.19 13.54
C ALA A 191 -2.14 7.51 13.85
N GLU A 192 -0.80 7.52 13.94
CA GLU A 192 0.00 8.70 14.22
C GLU A 192 -0.20 9.81 13.17
N HIS A 193 -0.27 9.43 11.90
CA HIS A 193 -0.37 10.38 10.79
C HIS A 193 -1.79 10.53 10.24
N HIS A 194 -2.80 9.87 10.83
CA HIS A 194 -4.20 9.85 10.36
C HIS A 194 -4.31 9.52 8.86
N LEU A 195 -3.53 8.53 8.40
CA LEU A 195 -3.45 8.20 6.98
C LEU A 195 -4.72 7.51 6.49
N THR A 196 -5.18 7.90 5.30
CA THR A 196 -6.14 7.08 4.54
C THR A 196 -5.38 5.90 3.95
N CYS A 197 -5.87 4.68 4.21
CA CYS A 197 -5.17 3.45 3.85
C CYS A 197 -6.10 2.43 3.21
N MET A 198 -5.61 1.74 2.18
CA MET A 198 -6.22 0.51 1.65
C MET A 198 -5.21 -0.63 1.78
N MET A 199 -5.63 -1.75 2.33
CA MET A 199 -4.78 -2.92 2.53
C MET A 199 -5.41 -4.17 1.91
N ILE A 200 -4.74 -4.78 0.96
CA ILE A 200 -5.08 -6.11 0.46
C ILE A 200 -4.52 -7.16 1.43
N THR A 201 -5.34 -8.11 1.81
CA THR A 201 -4.93 -9.25 2.63
C THR A 201 -5.70 -10.51 2.26
N HIS A 202 -5.04 -11.67 2.37
CA HIS A 202 -5.69 -12.98 2.29
C HIS A 202 -6.07 -13.52 3.68
N ASN A 203 -5.61 -12.87 4.75
CA ASN A 203 -5.93 -13.27 6.12
C ASN A 203 -7.24 -12.61 6.54
N MET A 204 -8.31 -13.40 6.59
CA MET A 204 -9.66 -12.94 6.97
C MET A 204 -9.71 -12.41 8.42
N GLN A 205 -8.95 -13.00 9.34
CA GLN A 205 -8.84 -12.50 10.70
C GLN A 205 -8.23 -11.10 10.73
N SER A 206 -7.10 -10.91 10.04
CA SER A 206 -6.48 -9.58 9.90
C SER A 206 -7.40 -8.58 9.21
N ALA A 207 -8.22 -9.02 8.24
CA ALA A 207 -9.17 -8.16 7.56
C ALA A 207 -10.24 -7.61 8.51
N LEU A 208 -10.65 -8.37 9.53
CA LEU A 208 -11.61 -7.94 10.55
C LEU A 208 -10.98 -7.18 11.72
N GLU A 209 -9.71 -7.44 12.04
CA GLU A 209 -9.00 -6.79 13.15
C GLU A 209 -8.40 -5.43 12.77
N LEU A 210 -8.13 -5.22 11.47
CA LEU A 210 -7.47 -4.02 10.97
C LEU A 210 -8.47 -3.06 10.32
N GLY A 211 -8.26 -1.78 10.55
CA GLY A 211 -9.05 -0.73 9.95
C GLY A 211 -10.49 -0.63 10.44
N ASN A 212 -11.27 0.19 9.78
CA ASN A 212 -12.66 0.51 10.11
C ASN A 212 -13.66 0.09 9.03
N ARG A 213 -13.21 -0.40 7.86
CA ARG A 213 -14.05 -0.80 6.73
C ARG A 213 -13.45 -1.98 5.99
N THR A 214 -14.29 -2.84 5.43
CA THR A 214 -13.84 -4.03 4.67
C THR A 214 -14.60 -4.11 3.35
N PHE A 215 -13.85 -4.26 2.25
CA PHE A 215 -14.38 -4.58 0.93
C PHE A 215 -14.12 -6.04 0.60
N MET A 216 -15.09 -6.69 -0.03
CA MET A 216 -14.88 -7.95 -0.71
C MET A 216 -14.99 -7.74 -2.21
N MET A 217 -13.96 -8.18 -2.93
CA MET A 217 -13.93 -8.11 -4.39
C MET A 217 -14.10 -9.47 -5.03
N ASN A 218 -14.88 -9.51 -6.10
CA ASN A 218 -15.01 -10.66 -6.99
C ASN A 218 -15.18 -10.19 -8.44
N SER A 219 -14.43 -10.81 -9.35
CA SER A 219 -14.54 -10.58 -10.81
C SER A 219 -14.58 -9.11 -11.23
N GLY A 220 -13.72 -8.29 -10.61
CA GLY A 220 -13.58 -6.87 -10.93
C GLY A 220 -14.61 -5.93 -10.30
N HIS A 221 -15.47 -6.46 -9.41
CA HIS A 221 -16.49 -5.70 -8.68
C HIS A 221 -16.25 -5.74 -7.17
N ILE A 222 -16.74 -4.72 -6.45
CA ILE A 222 -16.94 -4.79 -5.01
C ILE A 222 -18.31 -5.42 -4.79
N ILE A 223 -18.33 -6.64 -4.25
CA ILE A 223 -19.57 -7.41 -4.00
C ILE A 223 -20.07 -7.22 -2.56
N PHE A 224 -19.22 -6.72 -1.67
CA PHE A 224 -19.57 -6.47 -0.29
C PHE A 224 -18.75 -5.30 0.25
N ASP A 225 -19.39 -4.42 1.00
CA ASP A 225 -18.82 -3.23 1.63
C ASP A 225 -19.46 -3.08 3.01
N THR A 226 -18.64 -3.10 4.06
CA THR A 226 -19.10 -2.99 5.45
C THR A 226 -18.15 -2.13 6.27
N ALA A 227 -18.71 -1.33 7.16
CA ALA A 227 -17.95 -0.40 7.99
C ALA A 227 -18.48 -0.36 9.43
N ASN A 228 -17.66 0.14 10.34
CA ASN A 228 -18.01 0.50 11.71
C ASN A 228 -18.74 -0.63 12.49
N GLU A 229 -19.92 -0.34 13.06
CA GLU A 229 -20.68 -1.29 13.91
C GLU A 229 -21.14 -2.55 13.18
N GLU A 230 -21.51 -2.46 11.90
CA GLU A 230 -21.90 -3.64 11.12
C GLU A 230 -20.72 -4.57 10.93
N ARG A 231 -19.54 -4.00 10.63
CA ARG A 231 -18.30 -4.76 10.49
C ARG A 231 -17.86 -5.43 11.79
N SER A 232 -18.02 -4.76 12.94
CA SER A 232 -17.60 -5.31 14.25
C SER A 232 -18.39 -6.56 14.69
N LYS A 233 -19.54 -6.82 14.08
CA LYS A 233 -20.38 -8.00 14.33
C LYS A 233 -20.03 -9.19 13.44
N LEU A 234 -19.20 -8.99 12.41
CA LEU A 234 -18.85 -10.04 11.47
C LEU A 234 -17.80 -10.98 12.06
N THR A 235 -17.96 -12.25 11.74
CA THR A 235 -16.99 -13.31 11.99
C THR A 235 -16.28 -13.70 10.70
N VAL A 236 -15.19 -14.46 10.83
CA VAL A 236 -14.49 -15.04 9.66
C VAL A 236 -15.44 -15.93 8.84
N ASN A 237 -16.33 -16.68 9.51
CA ASN A 237 -17.29 -17.54 8.82
C ASN A 237 -18.27 -16.73 7.97
N ASP A 238 -18.72 -15.57 8.45
CA ASP A 238 -19.61 -14.69 7.67
C ASP A 238 -18.95 -14.17 6.39
N LEU A 239 -17.62 -14.01 6.39
CA LEU A 239 -16.87 -13.63 5.21
C LEU A 239 -16.61 -14.79 4.24
N LEU A 240 -16.52 -16.03 4.74
CA LEU A 240 -16.29 -17.23 3.92
C LEU A 240 -17.56 -17.73 3.23
N GLU A 241 -18.74 -17.42 3.75
CA GLU A 241 -20.04 -17.80 3.18
C GLU A 241 -20.51 -16.86 2.03
N ARG A 242 -19.77 -15.80 1.76
CA ARG A 242 -20.07 -14.78 0.73
C ARG A 242 -19.19 -14.94 -0.49
#